data_1faeae50ebf14c66636f095d992f4d88
#
_entry.id   1faeae50ebf14c66636f095d992f4d88
#
_cell.length_a   1.000
_cell.length_b   1.000
_cell.length_c   1.000
_cell.angle_alpha   90.00
_cell.angle_beta   90.00
_cell.angle_gamma   90.00
#
_symmetry.space_group_name_H-M   'P 1'
#
loop_
_entity.id
_entity.type
_entity.pdbx_description
1 polymer ?
#
loop_
_entity_poly.entity_id
_entity_poly.type
_entity_poly.pdbx_seq_one_letter_code
_entity_poly.pdbx_strand_id
1 'polypeptide(L)'
;MPMQKKIMLSIALFFTLNSYAKSDLEQYYLVSQKATTEVCKGNFDKANELFKLAFKDYHTAFFTDLNNALYAAVRSKVIDSVYIKKLFTEIGTRGIAVKRRYGKKAAYTPFIPIMDLINSDSLPAMDAMAVNLVSDALISDQAIRNISNKFSQPVHYTQSTTILPAVRRIDSVNYNEVCALLRAAVKKKENLESTIGYPAVEHLKLILMHSSPWGYYNKELLDSCVAFNVLYAPLVATLYDNYCVSGYLNTQSAWPREQDAHKVFGLYGTPVSLLFPKSCYLLKVDDDVLNTINSRRKQLYLNDAYENARIITYAFFFGTEGFEYPGISVVEDEGFEQSFEQRLKDKGKKYILYRSKTDFDYNRHW
;
A
#
# COMPACT_ATOMS: atom_id res chain seq x y z
N MET A 1 -3.26 31.48 -39.23
CA MET A 1 -4.25 30.58 -38.59
C MET A 1 -4.91 31.36 -37.48
N PRO A 2 -6.23 31.51 -37.43
CA PRO A 2 -6.89 32.30 -36.39
C PRO A 2 -6.65 31.68 -35.01
N MET A 3 -6.47 32.50 -34.00
CA MET A 3 -6.14 32.14 -32.60
C MET A 3 -7.05 31.03 -32.01
N GLN A 4 -8.32 31.03 -32.39
CA GLN A 4 -9.31 30.02 -31.99
C GLN A 4 -8.94 28.60 -32.46
N LYS A 5 -8.39 28.41 -33.68
CA LYS A 5 -7.94 27.07 -34.14
C LYS A 5 -6.72 26.56 -33.36
N LYS A 6 -5.82 27.45 -32.92
CA LYS A 6 -4.66 27.06 -32.09
C LYS A 6 -5.11 26.64 -30.71
N ILE A 7 -6.09 27.32 -30.10
CA ILE A 7 -6.64 26.98 -28.80
C ILE A 7 -7.39 25.62 -28.86
N MET A 8 -8.22 25.41 -29.89
CA MET A 8 -8.90 24.11 -30.05
C MET A 8 -7.92 22.95 -30.28
N LEU A 9 -6.86 23.18 -31.06
CA LEU A 9 -5.85 22.14 -31.30
C LEU A 9 -5.08 21.81 -30.02
N SER A 10 -4.74 22.82 -29.20
CA SER A 10 -4.08 22.62 -27.91
C SER A 10 -4.98 21.88 -26.90
N ILE A 11 -6.25 22.21 -26.86
CA ILE A 11 -7.24 21.52 -26.02
C ILE A 11 -7.42 20.07 -26.47
N ALA A 12 -7.60 19.83 -27.78
CA ALA A 12 -7.71 18.48 -28.33
C ALA A 12 -6.45 17.64 -28.05
N LEU A 13 -5.25 18.22 -28.24
CA LEU A 13 -3.98 17.55 -27.94
C LEU A 13 -3.84 17.25 -26.45
N PHE A 14 -4.27 18.14 -25.58
CA PHE A 14 -4.26 17.94 -24.13
C PHE A 14 -5.20 16.80 -23.70
N PHE A 15 -6.41 16.72 -24.27
CA PHE A 15 -7.35 15.64 -23.99
C PHE A 15 -6.86 14.29 -24.55
N THR A 16 -6.26 14.26 -25.74
CA THR A 16 -5.70 13.01 -26.31
C THR A 16 -4.49 12.54 -25.52
N LEU A 17 -3.57 13.40 -25.12
CA LEU A 17 -2.41 13.03 -24.30
C LEU A 17 -2.82 12.53 -22.90
N ASN A 18 -3.82 13.15 -22.27
CA ASN A 18 -4.33 12.68 -20.98
C ASN A 18 -5.09 11.34 -21.08
N SER A 19 -5.84 11.11 -22.16
CA SER A 19 -6.49 9.81 -22.38
C SER A 19 -5.50 8.69 -22.66
N TYR A 20 -4.41 8.97 -23.39
CA TYR A 20 -3.32 8.01 -23.63
C TYR A 20 -2.60 7.65 -22.32
N ALA A 21 -2.18 8.64 -21.54
CA ALA A 21 -1.50 8.43 -20.27
C ALA A 21 -2.37 7.67 -19.25
N LYS A 22 -3.69 7.89 -19.24
CA LYS A 22 -4.65 7.15 -18.42
C LYS A 22 -4.77 5.70 -18.85
N SER A 23 -4.77 5.43 -20.16
CA SER A 23 -4.79 4.07 -20.71
C SER A 23 -3.55 3.27 -20.31
N ASP A 24 -2.37 3.90 -20.38
CA ASP A 24 -1.10 3.24 -20.02
C ASP A 24 -1.03 2.91 -18.52
N LEU A 25 -1.46 3.85 -17.66
CA LEU A 25 -1.51 3.65 -16.21
C LEU A 25 -2.51 2.56 -15.82
N GLU A 26 -3.71 2.56 -16.41
CA GLU A 26 -4.71 1.53 -16.20
C GLU A 26 -4.18 0.15 -16.62
N GLN A 27 -3.52 0.07 -17.77
CA GLN A 27 -2.91 -1.15 -18.27
C GLN A 27 -1.79 -1.66 -17.34
N TYR A 28 -0.94 -0.75 -16.85
CA TYR A 28 0.09 -1.10 -15.87
C TYR A 28 -0.52 -1.75 -14.63
N TYR A 29 -1.51 -1.12 -13.98
CA TYR A 29 -2.13 -1.68 -12.78
C TYR A 29 -2.87 -2.98 -13.06
N LEU A 30 -3.58 -3.09 -14.17
CA LEU A 30 -4.30 -4.31 -14.55
C LEU A 30 -3.33 -5.50 -14.70
N VAL A 31 -2.20 -5.30 -15.37
CA VAL A 31 -1.24 -6.37 -15.63
C VAL A 31 -0.41 -6.69 -14.39
N SER A 32 0.06 -5.69 -13.62
CA SER A 32 0.85 -5.92 -12.40
C SER A 32 0.03 -6.62 -11.30
N GLN A 33 -1.23 -6.26 -11.14
CA GLN A 33 -2.12 -6.94 -10.19
C GLN A 33 -2.42 -8.38 -10.61
N LYS A 34 -2.63 -8.63 -11.90
CA LYS A 34 -2.78 -10.00 -12.42
C LYS A 34 -1.51 -10.82 -12.20
N ALA A 35 -0.33 -10.22 -12.38
CA ALA A 35 0.95 -10.86 -12.07
C ALA A 35 1.04 -11.22 -10.59
N THR A 36 0.69 -10.28 -9.70
CA THR A 36 0.64 -10.50 -8.25
C THR A 36 -0.31 -11.63 -7.87
N THR A 37 -1.48 -11.70 -8.50
CA THR A 37 -2.42 -12.82 -8.34
C THR A 37 -1.80 -14.16 -8.74
N GLU A 38 -1.07 -14.23 -9.84
CA GLU A 38 -0.40 -15.47 -10.26
C GLU A 38 0.75 -15.86 -9.31
N VAL A 39 1.44 -14.89 -8.67
CA VAL A 39 2.38 -15.18 -7.57
C VAL A 39 1.66 -15.89 -6.43
N CYS A 40 0.53 -15.36 -5.98
CA CYS A 40 -0.25 -15.94 -4.87
C CYS A 40 -0.78 -17.36 -5.17
N LYS A 41 -0.95 -17.69 -6.45
CA LYS A 41 -1.30 -19.04 -6.92
C LYS A 41 -0.10 -19.98 -7.09
N GLY A 42 1.12 -19.48 -6.88
CA GLY A 42 2.35 -20.24 -7.12
C GLY A 42 2.76 -20.37 -8.60
N ASN A 43 2.10 -19.64 -9.51
CA ASN A 43 2.36 -19.68 -10.95
C ASN A 43 3.49 -18.69 -11.32
N PHE A 44 4.70 -18.90 -10.78
CA PHE A 44 5.80 -17.93 -10.85
C PHE A 44 6.27 -17.62 -12.28
N ASP A 45 6.30 -18.60 -13.19
CA ASP A 45 6.69 -18.39 -14.59
C ASP A 45 5.72 -17.42 -15.27
N LYS A 46 4.41 -17.64 -15.11
CA LYS A 46 3.35 -16.78 -15.67
C LYS A 46 3.35 -15.39 -15.02
N ALA A 47 3.57 -15.31 -13.70
CA ALA A 47 3.70 -14.04 -13.00
C ALA A 47 4.88 -13.23 -13.54
N ASN A 48 6.03 -13.90 -13.78
CA ASN A 48 7.21 -13.29 -14.32
C ASN A 48 7.00 -12.69 -15.73
N GLU A 49 6.32 -13.44 -16.62
CA GLU A 49 5.93 -12.94 -17.95
C GLU A 49 5.03 -11.70 -17.86
N LEU A 50 4.04 -11.73 -16.97
CA LEU A 50 3.12 -10.60 -16.77
C LEU A 50 3.84 -9.38 -16.19
N PHE A 51 4.76 -9.54 -15.24
CA PHE A 51 5.55 -8.41 -14.74
C PHE A 51 6.47 -7.83 -15.82
N LYS A 52 7.11 -8.67 -16.65
CA LYS A 52 7.89 -8.20 -17.80
C LYS A 52 7.02 -7.37 -18.75
N LEU A 53 5.78 -7.79 -18.98
CA LEU A 53 4.81 -7.04 -19.79
C LEU A 53 4.40 -5.74 -19.13
N ALA A 54 4.08 -5.74 -17.84
CA ALA A 54 3.70 -4.54 -17.08
C ALA A 54 4.79 -3.46 -17.12
N PHE A 55 6.07 -3.86 -17.06
CA PHE A 55 7.19 -2.94 -17.01
C PHE A 55 7.78 -2.56 -18.38
N LYS A 56 7.25 -3.14 -19.49
CA LYS A 56 7.78 -2.89 -20.84
C LYS A 56 7.59 -1.45 -21.28
N ASP A 57 6.39 -0.93 -21.09
CA ASP A 57 5.96 0.37 -21.59
C ASP A 57 5.75 1.40 -20.45
N TYR A 58 6.05 1.01 -19.19
CA TYR A 58 5.86 1.82 -18.01
C TYR A 58 7.15 1.95 -17.19
N HIS A 59 7.78 3.11 -17.29
CA HIS A 59 9.14 3.32 -16.77
C HIS A 59 9.23 3.53 -15.25
N THR A 60 8.09 3.70 -14.55
CA THR A 60 8.08 4.03 -13.13
C THR A 60 7.25 3.05 -12.30
N ALA A 61 7.67 1.77 -12.33
CA ALA A 61 7.08 0.76 -11.47
C ALA A 61 7.32 1.09 -9.98
N PHE A 62 6.32 0.80 -9.14
CA PHE A 62 6.45 0.96 -7.70
C PHE A 62 7.28 -0.17 -7.09
N PHE A 63 7.93 0.14 -5.96
CA PHE A 63 8.77 -0.82 -5.23
C PHE A 63 8.06 -2.16 -4.96
N THR A 64 6.81 -2.12 -4.51
CA THR A 64 6.03 -3.34 -4.24
C THR A 64 5.94 -4.25 -5.47
N ASP A 65 5.65 -3.70 -6.64
CA ASP A 65 5.55 -4.47 -7.88
C ASP A 65 6.92 -4.99 -8.34
N LEU A 66 7.98 -4.16 -8.23
CA LEU A 66 9.36 -4.58 -8.51
C LEU A 66 9.82 -5.71 -7.59
N ASN A 67 9.50 -5.61 -6.29
CA ASN A 67 9.81 -6.62 -5.30
C ASN A 67 9.08 -7.94 -5.57
N ASN A 68 7.80 -7.88 -5.94
CA ASN A 68 7.01 -9.07 -6.25
C ASN A 68 7.41 -9.70 -7.59
N ALA A 69 7.85 -8.90 -8.56
CA ALA A 69 8.48 -9.39 -9.78
C ALA A 69 9.78 -10.14 -9.49
N LEU A 70 10.63 -9.56 -8.62
CA LEU A 70 11.85 -10.24 -8.17
C LEU A 70 11.53 -11.54 -7.42
N TYR A 71 10.51 -11.52 -6.54
CA TYR A 71 10.04 -12.71 -5.83
C TYR A 71 9.61 -13.83 -6.79
N ALA A 72 8.92 -13.49 -7.88
CA ALA A 72 8.54 -14.44 -8.93
C ALA A 72 9.75 -14.91 -9.73
N ALA A 73 10.64 -13.98 -10.15
CA ALA A 73 11.77 -14.29 -11.01
C ALA A 73 12.74 -15.28 -10.38
N VAL A 74 13.02 -15.16 -9.07
CA VAL A 74 13.93 -16.09 -8.36
C VAL A 74 13.30 -17.45 -8.06
N ARG A 75 11.99 -17.62 -8.29
CA ARG A 75 11.22 -18.86 -8.11
C ARG A 75 10.73 -19.46 -9.43
N SER A 76 10.97 -18.80 -10.53
CA SER A 76 10.66 -19.30 -11.88
C SER A 76 11.50 -20.53 -12.19
N LYS A 77 10.97 -21.46 -12.99
CA LYS A 77 11.68 -22.66 -13.45
C LYS A 77 12.89 -22.28 -14.31
N VAL A 78 12.78 -21.23 -15.09
CA VAL A 78 13.85 -20.68 -15.92
C VAL A 78 14.33 -19.38 -15.29
N ILE A 79 15.58 -19.41 -14.79
CA ILE A 79 16.20 -18.26 -14.14
C ILE A 79 16.81 -17.34 -15.21
N ASP A 80 16.30 -16.11 -15.27
CA ASP A 80 16.79 -15.03 -16.12
C ASP A 80 17.64 -14.06 -15.28
N SER A 81 18.95 -14.32 -15.22
CA SER A 81 19.88 -13.51 -14.42
C SER A 81 19.98 -12.05 -14.88
N VAL A 82 19.76 -11.78 -16.18
CA VAL A 82 19.77 -10.41 -16.73
C VAL A 82 18.57 -9.63 -16.20
N TYR A 83 17.40 -10.25 -16.25
CA TYR A 83 16.19 -9.65 -15.71
C TYR A 83 16.26 -9.46 -14.18
N ILE A 84 16.77 -10.46 -13.44
CA ILE A 84 16.98 -10.36 -12.00
C ILE A 84 17.92 -9.21 -11.65
N LYS A 85 19.05 -9.05 -12.40
CA LYS A 85 19.96 -7.91 -12.22
C LYS A 85 19.23 -6.59 -12.44
N LYS A 86 18.43 -6.48 -13.51
CA LYS A 86 17.63 -5.28 -13.78
C LYS A 86 16.70 -4.96 -12.62
N LEU A 87 15.98 -5.96 -12.09
CA LEU A 87 15.07 -5.76 -10.94
C LEU A 87 15.82 -5.29 -9.68
N PHE A 88 16.96 -5.89 -9.36
CA PHE A 88 17.78 -5.42 -8.23
C PHE A 88 18.24 -3.96 -8.42
N THR A 89 18.63 -3.59 -9.64
CA THR A 89 19.03 -2.20 -9.94
C THR A 89 17.84 -1.25 -9.75
N GLU A 90 16.68 -1.57 -10.31
CA GLU A 90 15.47 -0.75 -10.15
C GLU A 90 15.02 -0.63 -8.69
N ILE A 91 15.11 -1.71 -7.91
CA ILE A 91 14.84 -1.70 -6.46
C ILE A 91 15.86 -0.78 -5.75
N GLY A 92 17.12 -0.83 -6.15
CA GLY A 92 18.15 0.06 -5.64
C GLY A 92 17.82 1.54 -5.88
N THR A 93 17.29 1.90 -7.06
CA THR A 93 16.87 3.27 -7.37
C THR A 93 15.71 3.76 -6.50
N ARG A 94 15.05 2.88 -5.75
CA ARG A 94 14.03 3.24 -4.73
C ARG A 94 14.63 3.40 -3.33
N GLY A 95 15.96 3.57 -3.21
CA GLY A 95 16.63 3.76 -1.93
C GLY A 95 16.78 2.50 -1.08
N ILE A 96 16.62 1.32 -1.68
CA ILE A 96 16.73 0.05 -0.95
C ILE A 96 18.15 -0.48 -1.02
N ALA A 97 18.76 -0.72 0.13
CA ALA A 97 20.04 -1.44 0.24
C ALA A 97 19.82 -2.93 -0.07
N VAL A 98 19.93 -3.30 -1.35
CA VAL A 98 19.53 -4.59 -1.93
C VAL A 98 20.16 -5.77 -1.18
N LYS A 99 21.48 -5.77 -0.99
CA LYS A 99 22.19 -6.86 -0.29
C LYS A 99 21.73 -7.00 1.17
N ARG A 100 21.52 -5.89 1.88
CA ARG A 100 21.02 -5.91 3.26
C ARG A 100 19.61 -6.50 3.35
N ARG A 101 18.75 -6.21 2.38
CA ARG A 101 17.34 -6.64 2.36
C ARG A 101 17.17 -8.10 1.97
N TYR A 102 17.91 -8.56 0.97
CA TYR A 102 17.68 -9.89 0.36
C TYR A 102 18.79 -10.91 0.67
N GLY A 103 20.02 -10.49 0.95
CA GLY A 103 21.18 -11.38 1.04
C GLY A 103 21.12 -12.44 2.14
N LYS A 104 20.23 -12.27 3.14
CA LYS A 104 19.99 -13.27 4.21
C LYS A 104 18.83 -14.22 3.93
N LYS A 105 18.08 -14.01 2.85
CA LYS A 105 16.92 -14.83 2.51
C LYS A 105 17.34 -15.96 1.57
N ALA A 106 17.06 -17.23 1.91
CA ALA A 106 17.56 -18.41 1.22
C ALA A 106 17.34 -18.41 -0.30
N ALA A 107 16.15 -18.01 -0.78
CA ALA A 107 15.82 -17.95 -2.20
C ALA A 107 16.69 -16.97 -3.00
N TYR A 108 17.31 -16.00 -2.35
CA TYR A 108 18.12 -14.95 -2.98
C TYR A 108 19.63 -15.17 -2.83
N THR A 109 20.05 -16.11 -1.99
CA THR A 109 21.48 -16.40 -1.75
C THR A 109 22.28 -16.66 -3.04
N PRO A 110 21.76 -17.39 -4.07
CA PRO A 110 22.50 -17.59 -5.32
C PRO A 110 22.81 -16.30 -6.09
N PHE A 111 22.12 -15.22 -5.79
CA PHE A 111 22.24 -13.93 -6.49
C PHE A 111 23.09 -12.88 -5.74
N ILE A 112 23.73 -13.26 -4.62
CA ILE A 112 24.64 -12.35 -3.88
C ILE A 112 25.70 -11.73 -4.80
N PRO A 113 26.36 -12.47 -5.72
CA PRO A 113 27.32 -11.87 -6.64
C PRO A 113 26.71 -10.78 -7.53
N ILE A 114 25.45 -10.92 -7.93
CA ILE A 114 24.73 -9.90 -8.70
C ILE A 114 24.43 -8.68 -7.82
N MET A 115 24.00 -8.90 -6.56
CA MET A 115 23.74 -7.80 -5.61
C MET A 115 25.01 -6.99 -5.31
N ASP A 116 26.16 -7.64 -5.27
CA ASP A 116 27.45 -6.97 -5.03
C ASP A 116 27.89 -6.07 -6.19
N LEU A 117 27.32 -6.28 -7.39
CA LEU A 117 27.55 -5.41 -8.54
C LEU A 117 26.63 -4.16 -8.54
N ILE A 118 25.63 -4.10 -7.65
CA ILE A 118 24.76 -2.95 -7.53
C ILE A 118 25.45 -1.94 -6.60
N ASN A 119 26.20 -1.03 -7.21
CA ASN A 119 26.91 0.00 -6.48
C ASN A 119 25.97 1.15 -6.13
N SER A 120 25.89 1.51 -4.84
CA SER A 120 25.09 2.64 -4.36
C SER A 120 25.47 3.96 -5.04
N ASP A 121 26.74 4.13 -5.40
CA ASP A 121 27.26 5.36 -6.00
C ASP A 121 26.82 5.54 -7.46
N SER A 122 26.32 4.49 -8.10
CA SER A 122 25.79 4.52 -9.47
C SER A 122 24.26 4.74 -9.52
N LEU A 123 23.61 4.77 -8.37
CA LEU A 123 22.15 4.97 -8.30
C LEU A 123 21.83 6.47 -8.31
N PRO A 124 20.67 6.87 -8.87
CA PRO A 124 20.23 8.26 -8.84
C PRO A 124 20.19 8.79 -7.40
N ALA A 125 20.67 10.03 -7.22
CA ALA A 125 20.56 10.70 -5.92
C ALA A 125 19.09 11.02 -5.62
N MET A 126 18.67 10.74 -4.39
CA MET A 126 17.36 11.15 -3.88
C MET A 126 17.33 12.67 -3.65
N ASP A 127 16.15 13.27 -3.72
CA ASP A 127 15.95 14.66 -3.30
C ASP A 127 16.16 14.77 -1.79
N ALA A 128 17.36 15.18 -1.40
CA ALA A 128 17.77 15.26 0.01
C ALA A 128 16.88 16.20 0.83
N MET A 129 16.39 17.31 0.23
CA MET A 129 15.51 18.24 0.93
C MET A 129 14.15 17.60 1.22
N ALA A 130 13.56 16.92 0.25
CA ALA A 130 12.29 16.22 0.42
C ALA A 130 12.41 15.02 1.36
N VAL A 131 13.52 14.27 1.31
CA VAL A 131 13.80 13.17 2.25
C VAL A 131 13.93 13.70 3.68
N ASN A 132 14.67 14.80 3.89
CA ASN A 132 14.84 15.40 5.23
C ASN A 132 13.50 15.91 5.76
N LEU A 133 12.68 16.57 4.95
CA LEU A 133 11.34 17.03 5.36
C LEU A 133 10.49 15.87 5.91
N VAL A 134 10.41 14.76 5.19
CA VAL A 134 9.64 13.58 5.65
C VAL A 134 10.26 12.95 6.89
N SER A 135 11.58 12.92 7.00
CA SER A 135 12.30 12.38 8.16
C SER A 135 12.08 13.23 9.41
N ASP A 136 12.17 14.55 9.31
CA ASP A 136 11.94 15.49 10.41
C ASP A 136 10.48 15.43 10.88
N ALA A 137 9.54 15.36 9.96
CA ALA A 137 8.12 15.15 10.27
C ALA A 137 7.90 13.84 11.03
N LEU A 138 8.54 12.73 10.61
CA LEU A 138 8.46 11.46 11.34
C LEU A 138 9.09 11.53 12.73
N ILE A 139 10.25 12.17 12.86
CA ILE A 139 10.93 12.32 14.16
C ILE A 139 10.05 13.09 15.14
N SER A 140 9.46 14.20 14.72
CA SER A 140 8.55 15.00 15.55
C SER A 140 7.28 14.23 15.92
N ASP A 141 6.71 13.47 14.98
CA ASP A 141 5.56 12.58 15.16
C ASP A 141 5.85 11.50 16.21
N GLN A 142 6.97 10.79 16.09
CA GLN A 142 7.33 9.72 17.02
C GLN A 142 7.74 10.27 18.41
N ALA A 143 8.42 11.42 18.47
CA ALA A 143 8.83 12.04 19.73
C ALA A 143 7.61 12.39 20.59
N ILE A 144 6.58 13.02 20.03
CA ILE A 144 5.38 13.38 20.80
C ILE A 144 4.58 12.15 21.25
N ARG A 145 4.53 11.08 20.43
CA ARG A 145 3.86 9.82 20.81
C ARG A 145 4.62 9.08 21.90
N ASN A 146 5.94 9.07 21.86
CA ASN A 146 6.77 8.49 22.93
C ASN A 146 6.59 9.23 24.26
N ILE A 147 6.44 10.56 24.23
CA ILE A 147 6.10 11.35 25.42
C ILE A 147 4.69 10.97 25.90
N SER A 148 3.71 10.94 25.00
CA SER A 148 2.33 10.53 25.31
C SER A 148 2.27 9.15 25.97
N ASN A 149 2.98 8.16 25.42
CA ASN A 149 3.00 6.79 25.93
C ASN A 149 3.65 6.66 27.33
N LYS A 150 4.62 7.54 27.68
CA LYS A 150 5.25 7.56 29.01
C LYS A 150 4.33 8.11 30.10
N PHE A 151 3.41 9.01 29.75
CA PHE A 151 2.51 9.65 30.70
C PHE A 151 1.12 9.02 30.77
N SER A 152 0.79 8.16 29.83
CA SER A 152 -0.43 7.37 29.83
C SER A 152 -0.10 5.91 30.19
N GLN A 153 -0.37 5.49 31.43
CA GLN A 153 -0.79 4.11 31.68
C GLN A 153 -1.94 3.81 30.69
N PRO A 154 -2.25 2.57 30.30
CA PRO A 154 -3.00 2.23 29.07
C PRO A 154 -4.41 2.84 29.06
N VAL A 155 -4.45 4.15 28.92
CA VAL A 155 -5.65 4.94 28.74
C VAL A 155 -5.71 5.27 27.26
N HIS A 156 -6.79 4.85 26.62
CA HIS A 156 -7.09 5.21 25.25
C HIS A 156 -6.66 6.65 24.94
N TYR A 157 -6.02 6.89 23.80
CA TYR A 157 -5.50 8.16 23.30
C TYR A 157 -6.46 9.36 23.46
N THR A 158 -7.73 9.08 23.66
CA THR A 158 -8.83 10.06 23.75
C THR A 158 -8.97 10.73 25.13
N GLN A 159 -8.26 10.34 26.18
CA GLN A 159 -8.55 10.79 27.54
C GLN A 159 -7.46 11.67 28.20
N SER A 160 -6.31 11.89 27.57
CA SER A 160 -5.29 12.79 28.12
C SER A 160 -5.52 14.23 27.65
N THR A 161 -6.24 15.02 28.44
CA THR A 161 -6.56 16.43 28.13
C THR A 161 -5.34 17.34 27.95
N THR A 162 -4.15 16.92 28.40
CA THR A 162 -2.94 17.76 28.41
C THR A 162 -2.05 17.54 27.19
N ILE A 163 -1.90 16.29 26.72
CA ILE A 163 -0.96 15.95 25.63
C ILE A 163 -1.65 15.95 24.28
N LEU A 164 -2.96 15.65 24.25
CA LEU A 164 -3.75 15.53 23.03
C LEU A 164 -3.70 16.81 22.13
N PRO A 165 -3.79 18.04 22.67
CA PRO A 165 -3.64 19.25 21.85
C PRO A 165 -2.26 19.37 21.20
N ALA A 166 -1.18 18.93 21.88
CA ALA A 166 0.17 18.96 21.34
C ALA A 166 0.36 17.92 20.22
N VAL A 167 -0.14 16.69 20.39
CA VAL A 167 -0.16 15.66 19.34
C VAL A 167 -0.91 16.17 18.12
N ARG A 168 -2.14 16.68 18.28
CA ARG A 168 -2.94 17.23 17.20
C ARG A 168 -2.23 18.36 16.45
N ARG A 169 -1.52 19.24 17.17
CA ARG A 169 -0.79 20.35 16.56
C ARG A 169 0.36 19.83 15.68
N ILE A 170 1.14 18.88 16.18
CA ILE A 170 2.25 18.27 15.43
C ILE A 170 1.71 17.53 14.22
N ASP A 171 0.67 16.69 14.37
CA ASP A 171 0.03 15.98 13.27
C ASP A 171 -0.48 16.96 12.20
N SER A 172 -1.04 18.12 12.59
CA SER A 172 -1.49 19.14 11.65
C SER A 172 -0.34 19.77 10.86
N VAL A 173 0.78 20.10 11.51
CA VAL A 173 1.97 20.66 10.84
C VAL A 173 2.53 19.63 9.85
N ASN A 174 2.81 18.41 10.33
CA ASN A 174 3.37 17.34 9.52
C ASN A 174 2.48 17.01 8.31
N TYR A 175 1.15 16.96 8.51
CA TYR A 175 0.19 16.74 7.43
C TYR A 175 0.27 17.82 6.36
N ASN A 176 0.34 19.10 6.74
CA ASN A 176 0.41 20.21 5.80
C ASN A 176 1.71 20.18 4.98
N GLU A 177 2.84 19.86 5.61
CA GLU A 177 4.14 19.72 4.93
C GLU A 177 4.12 18.55 3.94
N VAL A 178 3.61 17.39 4.34
CA VAL A 178 3.46 16.23 3.47
C VAL A 178 2.51 16.54 2.29
N CYS A 179 1.38 17.23 2.55
CA CYS A 179 0.47 17.65 1.47
C CYS A 179 1.13 18.64 0.50
N ALA A 180 2.01 19.52 0.96
CA ALA A 180 2.75 20.42 0.08
C ALA A 180 3.71 19.65 -0.82
N LEU A 181 4.43 18.65 -0.28
CA LEU A 181 5.29 17.75 -1.04
C LEU A 181 4.49 16.98 -2.10
N LEU A 182 3.34 16.39 -1.72
CA LEU A 182 2.48 15.66 -2.65
C LEU A 182 1.96 16.56 -3.79
N ARG A 183 1.55 17.80 -3.49
CA ARG A 183 1.12 18.77 -4.53
C ARG A 183 2.26 19.09 -5.50
N ALA A 184 3.49 19.25 -4.99
CA ALA A 184 4.65 19.49 -5.84
C ALA A 184 4.94 18.30 -6.76
N ALA A 185 4.87 17.06 -6.24
CA ALA A 185 5.06 15.84 -7.01
C ALA A 185 3.94 15.65 -8.06
N VAL A 186 2.67 15.92 -7.72
CA VAL A 186 1.54 15.91 -8.66
C VAL A 186 1.75 16.90 -9.78
N LYS A 187 2.20 18.13 -9.47
CA LYS A 187 2.49 19.16 -10.49
C LYS A 187 3.58 18.72 -11.46
N LYS A 188 4.59 18.03 -10.97
CA LYS A 188 5.71 17.54 -11.79
C LYS A 188 5.41 16.18 -12.43
N LYS A 189 4.36 15.46 -11.99
CA LYS A 189 4.02 14.10 -12.39
C LYS A 189 5.17 13.11 -12.10
N GLU A 190 5.80 13.26 -10.96
CA GLU A 190 6.95 12.47 -10.54
C GLU A 190 6.50 11.36 -9.57
N ASN A 191 6.94 10.13 -9.84
CA ASN A 191 6.78 9.01 -8.91
C ASN A 191 7.61 9.28 -7.64
N LEU A 192 6.94 9.32 -6.49
CA LEU A 192 7.57 9.75 -5.25
C LEU A 192 8.64 8.75 -4.76
N GLU A 193 8.44 7.45 -4.99
CA GLU A 193 9.45 6.44 -4.65
C GLU A 193 10.75 6.62 -5.44
N SER A 194 10.67 7.14 -6.67
CA SER A 194 11.84 7.45 -7.48
C SER A 194 12.54 8.73 -7.02
N THR A 195 11.81 9.66 -6.38
CA THR A 195 12.31 10.97 -5.99
C THR A 195 12.90 10.97 -4.58
N ILE A 196 12.19 10.37 -3.61
CA ILE A 196 12.60 10.37 -2.18
C ILE A 196 12.92 8.97 -1.64
N GLY A 197 12.72 7.94 -2.44
CA GLY A 197 12.89 6.54 -2.05
C GLY A 197 11.69 5.93 -1.33
N TYR A 198 11.54 4.62 -1.49
CA TYR A 198 10.48 3.85 -0.83
C TYR A 198 10.48 3.99 0.71
N PRO A 199 11.63 3.97 1.43
CA PRO A 199 11.63 4.16 2.87
C PRO A 199 11.00 5.48 3.33
N ALA A 200 11.25 6.57 2.61
CA ALA A 200 10.66 7.87 2.93
C ALA A 200 9.15 7.89 2.61
N VAL A 201 8.71 7.19 1.55
CA VAL A 201 7.27 7.02 1.25
C VAL A 201 6.54 6.24 2.35
N GLU A 202 7.17 5.23 2.96
CA GLU A 202 6.61 4.52 4.12
C GLU A 202 6.50 5.43 5.35
N HIS A 203 7.46 6.32 5.58
CA HIS A 203 7.37 7.34 6.63
C HIS A 203 6.23 8.32 6.36
N LEU A 204 6.11 8.80 5.12
CA LEU A 204 5.02 9.68 4.68
C LEU A 204 3.65 9.01 4.89
N LYS A 205 3.51 7.74 4.55
CA LYS A 205 2.29 6.96 4.82
C LYS A 205 1.93 6.99 6.30
N LEU A 206 2.91 6.75 7.18
CA LEU A 206 2.68 6.74 8.62
C LEU A 206 2.18 8.10 9.13
N ILE A 207 2.76 9.21 8.65
CA ILE A 207 2.32 10.57 8.98
C ILE A 207 0.87 10.79 8.54
N LEU A 208 0.50 10.40 7.32
CA LEU A 208 -0.87 10.51 6.82
C LEU A 208 -1.85 9.65 7.63
N MET A 209 -1.45 8.45 8.04
CA MET A 209 -2.27 7.58 8.90
C MET A 209 -2.50 8.20 10.28
N HIS A 210 -1.47 8.78 10.89
CA HIS A 210 -1.57 9.42 12.20
C HIS A 210 -2.40 10.70 12.19
N SER A 211 -2.49 11.37 11.05
CA SER A 211 -3.30 12.57 10.88
C SER A 211 -4.80 12.28 10.71
N SER A 212 -5.15 11.06 10.31
CA SER A 212 -6.53 10.67 10.01
C SER A 212 -7.50 10.76 11.19
N PRO A 213 -7.15 10.43 12.46
CA PRO A 213 -8.04 10.56 13.61
C PRO A 213 -8.51 11.99 13.87
N TRP A 214 -7.78 12.98 13.38
CA TRP A 214 -8.13 14.41 13.52
C TRP A 214 -8.99 14.96 12.40
N GLY A 215 -9.35 14.11 11.43
CA GLY A 215 -10.10 14.54 10.24
C GLY A 215 -9.23 15.21 9.17
N TYR A 216 -7.91 15.17 9.28
CA TYR A 216 -7.01 15.67 8.25
C TYR A 216 -6.97 14.68 7.09
N TYR A 217 -7.64 15.05 5.99
CA TYR A 217 -7.84 14.19 4.85
C TYR A 217 -8.11 15.00 3.59
N ASN A 218 -7.35 14.77 2.55
CA ASN A 218 -7.52 15.43 1.26
C ASN A 218 -7.69 14.39 0.14
N LYS A 219 -8.95 13.99 -0.08
CA LYS A 219 -9.30 13.00 -1.09
C LYS A 219 -8.85 13.40 -2.49
N GLU A 220 -9.09 14.64 -2.90
CA GLU A 220 -8.77 15.13 -4.24
C GLU A 220 -7.27 15.08 -4.52
N LEU A 221 -6.44 15.40 -3.52
CA LEU A 221 -4.99 15.30 -3.63
C LEU A 221 -4.54 13.85 -3.76
N LEU A 222 -5.08 12.94 -2.94
CA LEU A 222 -4.72 11.53 -2.99
C LEU A 222 -5.18 10.87 -4.30
N ASP A 223 -6.38 11.18 -4.79
CA ASP A 223 -6.86 10.74 -6.10
C ASP A 223 -5.94 11.26 -7.23
N SER A 224 -5.49 12.52 -7.13
CA SER A 224 -4.52 13.09 -8.07
C SER A 224 -3.18 12.37 -8.00
N CYS A 225 -2.71 11.98 -6.80
CA CYS A 225 -1.49 11.20 -6.65
C CYS A 225 -1.55 9.86 -7.38
N VAL A 226 -2.70 9.18 -7.37
CA VAL A 226 -2.90 7.94 -8.14
C VAL A 226 -2.97 8.25 -9.63
N ALA A 227 -3.79 9.24 -10.04
CA ALA A 227 -4.01 9.58 -11.44
C ALA A 227 -2.73 10.00 -12.18
N PHE A 228 -1.76 10.58 -11.47
CA PHE A 228 -0.46 11.00 -12.01
C PHE A 228 0.70 10.09 -11.62
N ASN A 229 0.43 8.89 -11.10
CA ASN A 229 1.43 7.90 -10.69
C ASN A 229 2.45 8.42 -9.66
N VAL A 230 2.03 9.30 -8.78
CA VAL A 230 2.85 9.86 -7.68
C VAL A 230 2.92 8.88 -6.51
N LEU A 231 1.78 8.29 -6.14
CA LEU A 231 1.65 7.29 -5.09
C LEU A 231 1.01 6.00 -5.63
N TYR A 232 1.42 4.88 -5.05
CA TYR A 232 0.91 3.55 -5.37
C TYR A 232 -0.58 3.42 -4.99
N ALA A 233 -1.44 3.02 -5.92
CA ALA A 233 -2.89 2.96 -5.72
C ALA A 233 -3.32 2.08 -4.53
N PRO A 234 -2.76 0.88 -4.29
CA PRO A 234 -3.07 0.09 -3.09
C PRO A 234 -2.70 0.78 -1.79
N LEU A 235 -1.62 1.58 -1.77
CA LEU A 235 -1.25 2.40 -0.61
C LEU A 235 -2.32 3.45 -0.33
N VAL A 236 -2.79 4.16 -1.35
CA VAL A 236 -3.83 5.19 -1.22
C VAL A 236 -5.15 4.58 -0.75
N ALA A 237 -5.54 3.41 -1.24
CA ALA A 237 -6.70 2.68 -0.76
C ALA A 237 -6.60 2.36 0.74
N THR A 238 -5.42 1.93 1.20
CA THR A 238 -5.15 1.67 2.62
C THR A 238 -5.29 2.95 3.47
N LEU A 239 -4.81 4.10 2.97
CA LEU A 239 -4.97 5.39 3.66
C LEU A 239 -6.45 5.76 3.78
N TYR A 240 -7.25 5.56 2.74
CA TYR A 240 -8.69 5.80 2.76
C TYR A 240 -9.42 4.92 3.77
N ASP A 241 -9.09 3.63 3.79
CA ASP A 241 -9.71 2.70 4.73
C ASP A 241 -9.31 3.00 6.17
N ASN A 242 -8.03 3.36 6.41
CA ASN A 242 -7.56 3.78 7.72
C ASN A 242 -8.29 5.03 8.22
N TYR A 243 -8.52 6.02 7.36
CA TYR A 243 -9.29 7.20 7.70
C TYR A 243 -10.71 6.85 8.17
N CYS A 244 -11.40 5.98 7.45
CA CYS A 244 -12.76 5.56 7.79
C CYS A 244 -12.82 4.75 9.08
N VAL A 245 -11.90 3.81 9.26
CA VAL A 245 -11.85 2.93 10.44
C VAL A 245 -11.39 3.68 11.69
N SER A 246 -10.43 4.60 11.58
CA SER A 246 -9.94 5.40 12.72
C SER A 246 -11.03 6.27 13.33
N GLY A 247 -11.89 6.88 12.51
CA GLY A 247 -13.04 7.63 12.99
C GLY A 247 -14.04 6.77 13.78
N TYR A 248 -14.08 5.48 13.49
CA TYR A 248 -14.97 4.53 14.13
C TYR A 248 -14.39 3.97 15.46
N LEU A 249 -13.14 3.57 15.49
CA LEU A 249 -12.48 3.01 16.69
C LEU A 249 -12.45 4.02 17.85
N ASN A 250 -12.41 5.33 17.55
CA ASN A 250 -12.42 6.39 18.54
C ASN A 250 -13.81 6.62 19.20
N THR A 251 -14.89 6.04 18.70
CA THR A 251 -16.24 6.27 19.23
C THR A 251 -16.72 5.24 20.27
N GLN A 252 -15.88 4.32 20.74
CA GLN A 252 -16.16 3.32 21.81
C GLN A 252 -17.48 2.52 21.68
N SER A 253 -18.18 2.59 20.59
CA SER A 253 -19.40 1.81 20.46
C SER A 253 -19.08 0.42 19.92
N ALA A 254 -19.65 -0.59 20.60
CA ALA A 254 -19.72 -1.96 20.12
C ALA A 254 -19.94 -2.02 18.60
N TRP A 255 -19.47 -3.07 17.95
CA TRP A 255 -19.60 -3.36 16.52
C TRP A 255 -20.67 -2.52 15.80
N PRO A 256 -20.35 -1.89 14.64
CA PRO A 256 -21.32 -1.10 13.92
C PRO A 256 -22.58 -1.92 13.69
N ARG A 257 -23.72 -1.28 13.82
CA ARG A 257 -24.98 -1.82 13.34
C ARG A 257 -24.84 -2.08 11.83
N GLU A 258 -25.57 -3.03 11.28
CA GLU A 258 -25.52 -3.41 9.86
C GLU A 258 -25.57 -2.22 8.87
N GLN A 259 -26.18 -1.12 9.27
CA GLN A 259 -26.24 0.13 8.51
C GLN A 259 -24.87 0.83 8.33
N ASP A 260 -23.86 0.45 9.08
CA ASP A 260 -22.52 1.06 9.08
C ASP A 260 -21.45 0.16 8.45
N ALA A 261 -21.82 -0.73 7.54
CA ALA A 261 -20.88 -1.68 6.90
C ALA A 261 -19.63 -1.00 6.31
N HIS A 262 -19.78 0.23 5.79
CA HIS A 262 -18.65 1.04 5.30
C HIS A 262 -17.66 1.45 6.39
N LYS A 263 -18.12 1.53 7.64
CA LYS A 263 -17.25 1.83 8.80
C LYS A 263 -16.43 0.61 9.23
N VAL A 264 -16.91 -0.61 8.93
CA VAL A 264 -16.21 -1.88 9.24
C VAL A 264 -15.25 -2.25 8.14
N PHE A 265 -15.71 -2.22 6.88
CA PHE A 265 -14.94 -2.71 5.74
C PHE A 265 -14.16 -1.61 5.02
N GLY A 266 -14.26 -0.34 5.50
CA GLY A 266 -13.68 0.81 4.84
C GLY A 266 -14.35 1.15 3.51
N LEU A 267 -13.77 2.09 2.79
CA LEU A 267 -14.25 2.52 1.47
C LEU A 267 -13.78 1.56 0.36
N TYR A 268 -12.64 0.93 0.55
CA TYR A 268 -11.93 0.11 -0.45
C TYR A 268 -11.76 -1.36 -0.02
N GLY A 269 -12.29 -1.74 1.14
CA GLY A 269 -12.37 -3.13 1.59
C GLY A 269 -11.05 -3.74 2.06
N THR A 270 -10.06 -2.94 2.47
CA THR A 270 -8.84 -3.49 3.08
C THR A 270 -9.15 -4.34 4.31
N PRO A 271 -10.10 -3.95 5.22
CA PRO A 271 -10.47 -4.78 6.37
C PRO A 271 -11.29 -6.04 6.07
N VAL A 272 -11.53 -6.40 4.80
CA VAL A 272 -12.14 -7.71 4.45
C VAL A 272 -11.25 -8.86 4.93
N SER A 273 -9.94 -8.64 5.04
CA SER A 273 -9.02 -9.54 5.74
C SER A 273 -8.63 -8.96 7.10
N LEU A 274 -8.81 -9.73 8.17
CA LEU A 274 -8.32 -9.39 9.52
C LEU A 274 -7.19 -10.33 9.90
N LEU A 275 -6.06 -9.74 10.27
CA LEU A 275 -4.82 -10.43 10.56
C LEU A 275 -4.55 -10.40 12.06
N PHE A 276 -4.30 -11.57 12.63
CA PHE A 276 -3.81 -11.76 14.00
C PHE A 276 -2.42 -12.42 13.95
N PRO A 277 -1.63 -12.43 15.03
CA PRO A 277 -0.24 -12.92 14.98
C PRO A 277 -0.08 -14.35 14.41
N LYS A 278 -1.11 -15.18 14.51
CA LYS A 278 -1.07 -16.59 14.07
C LYS A 278 -2.21 -16.98 13.13
N SER A 279 -3.05 -16.04 12.73
CA SER A 279 -4.23 -16.35 11.93
C SER A 279 -4.67 -15.20 11.03
N CYS A 280 -5.41 -15.54 9.99
CA CYS A 280 -6.05 -14.59 9.10
C CYS A 280 -7.50 -14.98 8.87
N TYR A 281 -8.41 -14.03 9.05
CA TYR A 281 -9.83 -14.17 8.77
C TYR A 281 -10.21 -13.42 7.51
N LEU A 282 -10.70 -14.12 6.49
CA LEU A 282 -11.39 -13.48 5.37
C LEU A 282 -12.89 -13.45 5.69
N LEU A 283 -13.46 -12.25 5.70
CA LEU A 283 -14.87 -12.05 6.05
C LEU A 283 -15.74 -12.06 4.78
N LYS A 284 -16.88 -12.77 4.83
CA LYS A 284 -17.89 -12.63 3.81
C LYS A 284 -18.62 -11.30 3.99
N VAL A 285 -18.59 -10.48 2.96
CA VAL A 285 -19.26 -9.17 2.87
C VAL A 285 -20.58 -9.34 2.12
N ASP A 286 -21.62 -8.62 2.53
CA ASP A 286 -22.90 -8.62 1.84
C ASP A 286 -22.75 -8.05 0.41
N ASP A 287 -23.48 -8.61 -0.56
CA ASP A 287 -23.24 -8.36 -1.99
C ASP A 287 -23.39 -6.88 -2.39
N ASP A 288 -24.32 -6.15 -1.80
CA ASP A 288 -24.52 -4.70 -2.08
C ASP A 288 -23.32 -3.87 -1.59
N VAL A 289 -22.80 -4.20 -0.41
CA VAL A 289 -21.61 -3.55 0.15
C VAL A 289 -20.39 -3.89 -0.69
N LEU A 290 -20.23 -5.16 -1.07
CA LEU A 290 -19.14 -5.63 -1.91
C LEU A 290 -19.13 -4.94 -3.28
N ASN A 291 -20.28 -4.84 -3.93
CA ASN A 291 -20.44 -4.14 -5.21
C ASN A 291 -20.04 -2.67 -5.12
N THR A 292 -20.42 -2.00 -4.03
CA THR A 292 -20.05 -0.60 -3.77
C THR A 292 -18.54 -0.46 -3.58
N ILE A 293 -17.92 -1.34 -2.79
CA ILE A 293 -16.47 -1.38 -2.58
C ILE A 293 -15.76 -1.61 -3.92
N ASN A 294 -16.17 -2.62 -4.69
CA ASN A 294 -15.54 -2.96 -5.95
C ASN A 294 -15.67 -1.84 -7.00
N SER A 295 -16.80 -1.13 -7.03
CA SER A 295 -16.97 0.05 -7.87
C SER A 295 -15.95 1.16 -7.54
N ARG A 296 -15.70 1.43 -6.26
CA ARG A 296 -14.67 2.40 -5.83
C ARG A 296 -13.27 1.91 -6.14
N ARG A 297 -12.99 0.62 -5.90
CA ARG A 297 -11.69 0.00 -6.23
C ARG A 297 -11.34 0.16 -7.70
N LYS A 298 -12.30 -0.08 -8.58
CA LYS A 298 -12.12 0.10 -10.03
C LYS A 298 -11.71 1.54 -10.41
N GLN A 299 -12.20 2.55 -9.68
CA GLN A 299 -11.82 3.95 -9.93
C GLN A 299 -10.34 4.25 -9.63
N LEU A 300 -9.71 3.44 -8.77
CA LEU A 300 -8.28 3.48 -8.44
C LEU A 300 -7.48 2.37 -9.14
N TYR A 301 -8.01 1.76 -10.19
CA TYR A 301 -7.37 0.66 -10.93
C TYR A 301 -7.05 -0.58 -10.05
N LEU A 302 -7.80 -0.82 -8.98
CA LEU A 302 -7.57 -1.92 -8.05
C LEU A 302 -8.40 -3.15 -8.45
N ASN A 303 -7.86 -4.34 -8.19
CA ASN A 303 -8.60 -5.61 -8.26
C ASN A 303 -9.75 -5.64 -7.23
N ASP A 304 -10.64 -6.63 -7.32
CA ASP A 304 -11.76 -6.73 -6.39
C ASP A 304 -11.32 -6.93 -4.92
N ALA A 305 -12.22 -6.68 -3.97
CA ALA A 305 -11.92 -6.70 -2.55
C ALA A 305 -11.51 -8.10 -2.05
N TYR A 306 -12.12 -9.15 -2.57
CA TYR A 306 -11.76 -10.52 -2.17
C TYR A 306 -10.42 -10.96 -2.74
N GLU A 307 -10.11 -10.61 -3.97
CA GLU A 307 -8.81 -10.85 -4.56
C GLU A 307 -7.72 -10.12 -3.76
N ASN A 308 -7.96 -8.85 -3.44
CA ASN A 308 -7.09 -8.07 -2.56
C ASN A 308 -6.89 -8.73 -1.19
N ALA A 309 -7.96 -9.19 -0.55
CA ALA A 309 -7.90 -9.85 0.75
C ALA A 309 -7.07 -11.14 0.70
N ARG A 310 -7.15 -11.92 -0.38
CA ARG A 310 -6.29 -13.10 -0.58
C ARG A 310 -4.82 -12.72 -0.79
N ILE A 311 -4.54 -11.65 -1.52
CA ILE A 311 -3.17 -11.13 -1.69
C ILE A 311 -2.61 -10.67 -0.34
N ILE A 312 -3.37 -9.95 0.48
CA ILE A 312 -2.98 -9.53 1.84
C ILE A 312 -2.70 -10.76 2.71
N THR A 313 -3.57 -11.78 2.65
CA THR A 313 -3.38 -13.03 3.39
C THR A 313 -2.11 -13.76 2.95
N TYR A 314 -1.86 -13.83 1.66
CA TYR A 314 -0.61 -14.38 1.13
C TYR A 314 0.60 -13.60 1.63
N ALA A 315 0.56 -12.27 1.55
CA ALA A 315 1.64 -11.41 2.02
C ALA A 315 1.90 -11.57 3.53
N PHE A 316 0.87 -11.78 4.33
CA PHE A 316 1.00 -12.06 5.76
C PHE A 316 1.81 -13.35 6.02
N PHE A 317 1.51 -14.43 5.32
CA PHE A 317 2.21 -15.71 5.51
C PHE A 317 3.57 -15.78 4.82
N PHE A 318 3.76 -15.13 3.66
CA PHE A 318 4.95 -15.25 2.81
C PHE A 318 5.85 -14.00 2.80
N GLY A 319 5.50 -12.96 3.56
CA GLY A 319 6.27 -11.71 3.62
C GLY A 319 7.71 -11.91 4.11
N THR A 320 7.94 -12.83 5.06
CA THR A 320 9.28 -13.18 5.53
C THR A 320 10.17 -13.77 4.42
N GLU A 321 9.57 -14.38 3.40
CA GLU A 321 10.26 -14.92 2.23
C GLU A 321 10.54 -13.87 1.14
N GLY A 322 9.99 -12.66 1.29
CA GLY A 322 10.27 -11.53 0.41
C GLY A 322 9.08 -11.03 -0.41
N PHE A 323 7.90 -11.63 -0.31
CA PHE A 323 6.69 -11.08 -0.91
C PHE A 323 6.21 -9.86 -0.11
N GLU A 324 5.75 -8.82 -0.78
CA GLU A 324 5.24 -7.61 -0.13
C GLU A 324 3.92 -7.13 -0.73
N TYR A 325 3.07 -6.58 0.13
CA TYR A 325 1.86 -5.90 -0.29
C TYR A 325 1.47 -4.85 0.76
N PRO A 326 1.04 -3.64 0.37
CA PRO A 326 0.61 -2.61 1.31
C PRO A 326 -0.70 -3.00 2.02
N GLY A 327 -0.93 -2.43 3.21
CA GLY A 327 -2.17 -2.64 3.95
C GLY A 327 -2.15 -3.81 4.93
N ILE A 328 -1.00 -4.43 5.16
CA ILE A 328 -0.86 -5.44 6.21
C ILE A 328 -0.82 -4.74 7.57
N SER A 329 -1.87 -4.92 8.36
CA SER A 329 -1.95 -4.48 9.75
C SER A 329 -2.38 -5.65 10.62
N VAL A 330 -1.56 -6.01 11.59
CA VAL A 330 -1.82 -7.13 12.50
C VAL A 330 -2.42 -6.60 13.79
N VAL A 331 -3.52 -7.20 14.24
CA VAL A 331 -4.13 -6.89 15.55
C VAL A 331 -3.42 -7.72 16.61
N GLU A 332 -2.60 -7.09 17.44
CA GLU A 332 -1.75 -7.75 18.45
C GLU A 332 -2.48 -8.10 19.77
N ASP A 333 -3.78 -8.33 19.73
CA ASP A 333 -4.59 -8.67 20.92
C ASP A 333 -5.20 -10.06 20.79
N GLU A 334 -4.57 -11.06 21.45
CA GLU A 334 -5.06 -12.45 21.45
C GLU A 334 -6.43 -12.59 22.12
N GLY A 335 -6.73 -11.79 23.14
CA GLY A 335 -8.04 -11.77 23.80
C GLY A 335 -9.13 -11.25 22.88
N PHE A 336 -8.77 -10.27 22.04
CA PHE A 336 -9.66 -9.76 21.01
C PHE A 336 -9.93 -10.80 19.92
N GLU A 337 -8.94 -11.59 19.50
CA GLU A 337 -9.12 -12.64 18.49
C GLU A 337 -10.18 -13.66 18.93
N GLN A 338 -10.07 -14.19 20.17
CA GLN A 338 -11.02 -15.16 20.70
C GLN A 338 -12.44 -14.60 20.78
N SER A 339 -12.57 -13.37 21.27
CA SER A 339 -13.87 -12.70 21.36
C SER A 339 -14.43 -12.37 19.96
N PHE A 340 -13.58 -12.10 19.00
CA PHE A 340 -13.93 -11.80 17.61
C PHE A 340 -14.49 -13.05 16.92
N GLU A 341 -13.81 -14.19 17.02
CA GLU A 341 -14.27 -15.46 16.42
C GLU A 341 -15.63 -15.87 17.01
N GLN A 342 -15.81 -15.73 18.33
CA GLN A 342 -17.09 -16.02 18.98
C GLN A 342 -18.22 -15.12 18.45
N ARG A 343 -17.97 -13.82 18.32
CA ARG A 343 -18.96 -12.88 17.76
C ARG A 343 -19.33 -13.17 16.31
N LEU A 344 -18.39 -13.63 15.48
CA LEU A 344 -18.70 -14.05 14.12
C LEU A 344 -19.66 -15.24 14.11
N LYS A 345 -19.42 -16.24 15.00
CA LYS A 345 -20.28 -17.41 15.16
C LYS A 345 -21.67 -17.02 15.66
N ASP A 346 -21.75 -16.20 16.70
CA ASP A 346 -23.01 -15.75 17.31
C ASP A 346 -23.89 -14.95 16.33
N LYS A 347 -23.24 -14.22 15.38
CA LYS A 347 -23.94 -13.46 14.33
C LYS A 347 -24.18 -14.25 13.06
N GLY A 348 -23.80 -15.53 13.00
CA GLY A 348 -23.93 -16.35 11.80
C GLY A 348 -23.15 -15.84 10.59
N LYS A 349 -22.11 -15.00 10.81
CA LYS A 349 -21.29 -14.45 9.71
C LYS A 349 -20.38 -15.54 9.16
N LYS A 350 -20.31 -15.65 7.83
CA LYS A 350 -19.42 -16.57 7.14
C LYS A 350 -18.02 -15.97 7.05
N TYR A 351 -17.00 -16.81 7.30
CA TYR A 351 -15.59 -16.44 7.17
C TYR A 351 -14.75 -17.63 6.74
N ILE A 352 -13.60 -17.38 6.15
CA ILE A 352 -12.54 -18.37 5.92
C ILE A 352 -11.42 -18.05 6.92
N LEU A 353 -10.95 -19.07 7.65
CA LEU A 353 -9.86 -18.95 8.60
C LEU A 353 -8.64 -19.70 8.07
N TYR A 354 -7.51 -19.02 8.05
CA TYR A 354 -6.18 -19.58 7.78
C TYR A 354 -5.31 -19.44 9.03
N ARG A 355 -4.64 -20.52 9.44
CA ARG A 355 -3.75 -20.55 10.62
C ARG A 355 -2.28 -20.81 10.27
N SER A 356 -1.98 -21.13 9.03
CA SER A 356 -0.62 -21.43 8.57
C SER A 356 -0.46 -21.23 7.08
N LYS A 357 0.80 -21.23 6.61
CA LYS A 357 1.11 -21.24 5.18
C LYS A 357 0.50 -22.43 4.44
N THR A 358 0.46 -23.59 5.10
CA THR A 358 -0.06 -24.84 4.54
C THR A 358 -1.59 -24.85 4.44
N ASP A 359 -2.27 -24.04 5.24
CA ASP A 359 -3.73 -23.89 5.18
C ASP A 359 -4.15 -22.94 4.05
N PHE A 360 -3.22 -22.08 3.59
CA PHE A 360 -3.55 -21.07 2.60
C PHE A 360 -3.82 -21.73 1.24
N ASP A 361 -5.04 -21.57 0.76
CA ASP A 361 -5.47 -21.93 -0.58
C ASP A 361 -6.09 -20.70 -1.26
N TYR A 362 -5.40 -20.19 -2.29
CA TYR A 362 -5.86 -19.03 -3.04
C TYR A 362 -7.23 -19.25 -3.69
N ASN A 363 -7.52 -20.49 -4.11
CA ASN A 363 -8.74 -20.86 -4.82
C ASN A 363 -9.91 -21.24 -3.89
N ARG A 364 -9.69 -21.21 -2.57
CA ARG A 364 -10.75 -21.51 -1.60
C ARG A 364 -11.87 -20.47 -1.68
N HIS A 365 -13.09 -20.93 -1.90
CA HIS A 365 -14.31 -20.14 -1.96
C HIS A 365 -15.22 -20.43 -0.77
N TRP A 366 -16.21 -19.54 -0.59
CA TRP A 366 -17.19 -19.61 0.49
C TRP A 366 -18.10 -20.82 0.38
#